data_c849ab13071f97bbf3bbb0a181018d31
#
_entry.id   c849ab13071f97bbf3bbb0a181018d31
#
_cell.length_a   1.000
_cell.length_b   1.000
_cell.length_c   1.000
_cell.angle_alpha   90.00
_cell.angle_beta   90.00
_cell.angle_gamma   90.00
#
_symmetry.space_group_name_H-M   'P 1'
#
loop_
_entity.id
_entity.type
_entity.pdbx_description
1 polymer ?
#
loop_
_entity_poly.entity_id
_entity_poly.type
_entity_poly.pdbx_seq_one_letter_code
_entity_poly.pdbx_strand_id
1 'polypeptide(L)'
;MAVFSVGSAYRFAERQREKIYVLDGGKSLMLALSQDLAQNRPAEAREHVRRFHELFFTLSPEKSAIEHNIKRALLLSDKSAYNYYTDFSEKGYYNRIIAGNINQVLQVDSVVCNFDRYPYEVNTYARQMIIRESNVTERSLVTRCRLLNASRSDDNPNGFTIEGFTILENRDLQTLER
;
A
#
# COMPACT_ATOMS: atom_id res chain seq x y z
N MET A 1 -0.31 -19.82 -50.16
CA MET A 1 -0.64 -20.49 -48.89
C MET A 1 0.57 -20.72 -47.95
N ALA A 2 1.81 -20.75 -48.44
CA ALA A 2 3.01 -21.01 -47.62
C ALA A 2 3.47 -19.79 -46.75
N VAL A 3 3.19 -18.56 -47.17
CA VAL A 3 3.64 -17.34 -46.45
C VAL A 3 2.89 -17.10 -45.12
N PHE A 4 1.65 -17.58 -45.02
CA PHE A 4 0.84 -17.42 -43.77
C PHE A 4 1.28 -18.38 -42.67
N SER A 5 1.82 -19.55 -43.00
CA SER A 5 2.30 -20.52 -42.01
C SER A 5 3.63 -20.13 -41.39
N VAL A 6 4.50 -19.43 -42.12
CA VAL A 6 5.81 -18.97 -41.63
C VAL A 6 5.60 -17.79 -40.65
N GLY A 7 4.65 -16.87 -40.93
CA GLY A 7 4.38 -15.76 -40.05
C GLY A 7 3.76 -16.17 -38.70
N SER A 8 2.90 -17.20 -38.67
CA SER A 8 2.33 -17.75 -37.44
C SER A 8 3.35 -18.51 -36.59
N ALA A 9 4.25 -19.23 -37.26
CA ALA A 9 5.36 -19.95 -36.60
C ALA A 9 6.36 -18.96 -35.96
N TYR A 10 6.63 -17.82 -36.62
CA TYR A 10 7.54 -16.81 -36.12
C TYR A 10 6.94 -16.10 -34.87
N ARG A 11 5.65 -15.75 -34.88
CA ARG A 11 4.94 -15.19 -33.73
C ARG A 11 4.80 -16.18 -32.57
N PHE A 12 4.68 -17.47 -32.88
CA PHE A 12 4.65 -18.52 -31.87
C PHE A 12 6.03 -18.72 -31.23
N ALA A 13 7.09 -18.71 -32.06
CA ALA A 13 8.47 -18.81 -31.59
C ALA A 13 8.92 -17.60 -30.77
N GLU A 14 8.44 -16.41 -31.11
CA GLU A 14 8.73 -15.18 -30.35
C GLU A 14 8.06 -15.21 -28.96
N ARG A 15 6.84 -15.72 -28.85
CA ARG A 15 6.16 -15.95 -27.56
C ARG A 15 6.80 -17.05 -26.70
N GLN A 16 7.49 -18.01 -27.33
CA GLN A 16 8.21 -19.08 -26.63
C GLN A 16 9.62 -18.62 -26.18
N ARG A 17 10.20 -17.61 -26.83
CA ARG A 17 11.49 -17.03 -26.41
C ARG A 17 11.45 -16.29 -25.09
N GLU A 18 10.28 -15.97 -24.59
CA GLU A 18 10.10 -15.31 -23.28
C GLU A 18 10.30 -16.25 -22.09
N LYS A 19 10.46 -17.56 -22.32
CA LYS A 19 10.71 -18.54 -21.25
C LYS A 19 12.12 -19.11 -21.39
N ILE A 20 13.09 -18.47 -20.74
CA ILE A 20 14.44 -19.01 -20.65
C ILE A 20 14.50 -19.99 -19.47
N TYR A 21 14.69 -21.29 -19.79
CA TYR A 21 14.99 -22.30 -18.78
C TYR A 21 16.50 -22.42 -18.68
N VAL A 22 17.08 -22.08 -17.54
CA VAL A 22 18.48 -22.36 -17.24
C VAL A 22 18.54 -23.65 -16.42
N LEU A 23 19.21 -24.66 -16.98
CA LEU A 23 19.54 -25.89 -16.26
C LEU A 23 20.92 -25.73 -15.62
N ASP A 24 20.95 -25.62 -14.30
CA ASP A 24 22.18 -25.63 -13.52
C ASP A 24 22.21 -26.91 -12.68
N GLY A 25 23.17 -27.78 -12.91
CA GLY A 25 23.41 -29.01 -12.15
C GLY A 25 22.21 -29.96 -12.07
N GLY A 26 21.35 -30.02 -13.10
CA GLY A 26 20.18 -30.91 -13.17
C GLY A 26 18.93 -30.35 -12.43
N LYS A 27 18.95 -29.13 -11.93
CA LYS A 27 17.80 -28.44 -11.39
C LYS A 27 17.27 -27.45 -12.42
N SER A 28 15.99 -27.54 -12.74
CA SER A 28 15.28 -26.56 -13.57
C SER A 28 15.08 -25.27 -12.77
N LEU A 29 15.95 -24.28 -12.96
CA LEU A 29 15.73 -22.93 -12.49
C LEU A 29 14.82 -22.23 -13.50
N MET A 30 13.55 -22.12 -13.17
CA MET A 30 12.62 -21.25 -13.87
C MET A 30 13.01 -19.81 -13.53
N LEU A 31 13.79 -19.17 -14.38
CA LEU A 31 13.94 -17.72 -14.35
C LEU A 31 12.58 -17.13 -14.73
N ALA A 32 11.79 -16.80 -13.71
CA ALA A 32 10.60 -15.98 -13.91
C ALA A 32 11.04 -14.69 -14.60
N LEU A 33 10.49 -14.47 -15.78
CA LEU A 33 10.87 -13.37 -16.65
C LEU A 33 10.83 -12.04 -15.93
N SER A 34 11.87 -11.27 -16.10
CA SER A 34 11.96 -9.90 -15.57
C SER A 34 10.77 -9.01 -16.01
N GLN A 35 10.09 -9.36 -17.08
CA GLN A 35 8.89 -8.69 -17.57
C GLN A 35 7.68 -8.89 -16.64
N ASP A 36 7.41 -10.09 -16.12
CA ASP A 36 6.30 -10.31 -15.20
C ASP A 36 6.51 -9.56 -13.87
N LEU A 37 7.75 -9.51 -13.40
CA LEU A 37 8.12 -8.74 -12.21
C LEU A 37 7.94 -7.23 -12.43
N ALA A 38 8.36 -6.71 -13.59
CA ALA A 38 8.22 -5.30 -13.91
C ALA A 38 6.75 -4.87 -14.09
N GLN A 39 5.90 -5.73 -14.64
CA GLN A 39 4.48 -5.46 -14.84
C GLN A 39 3.68 -5.50 -13.52
N ASN A 40 4.03 -6.39 -12.60
CA ASN A 40 3.33 -6.55 -11.33
C ASN A 40 3.78 -5.54 -10.27
N ARG A 41 5.01 -5.04 -10.37
CA ARG A 41 5.61 -4.13 -9.39
C ARG A 41 4.77 -2.86 -9.10
N PRO A 42 4.16 -2.19 -10.10
CA PRO A 42 3.27 -1.05 -9.85
C PRO A 42 2.00 -1.41 -9.07
N ALA A 43 1.44 -2.60 -9.28
CA ALA A 43 0.27 -3.08 -8.53
C ALA A 43 0.64 -3.40 -7.07
N GLU A 44 1.75 -4.09 -6.87
CA GLU A 44 2.30 -4.40 -5.55
C GLU A 44 2.63 -3.12 -4.75
N ALA A 45 3.19 -2.10 -5.40
CA ALA A 45 3.49 -0.81 -4.78
C ALA A 45 2.21 -0.11 -4.29
N ARG A 46 1.18 -0.05 -5.13
CA ARG A 46 -0.12 0.54 -4.74
C ARG A 46 -0.78 -0.23 -3.61
N GLU A 47 -0.72 -1.56 -3.64
CA GLU A 47 -1.27 -2.41 -2.58
C GLU A 47 -0.50 -2.23 -1.26
N HIS A 48 0.82 -2.13 -1.30
CA HIS A 48 1.63 -1.85 -0.12
C HIS A 48 1.24 -0.54 0.56
N VAL A 49 1.07 0.52 -0.23
CA VAL A 49 0.65 1.84 0.28
C VAL A 49 -0.78 1.79 0.82
N ARG A 50 -1.72 1.16 0.09
CA ARG A 50 -3.10 0.96 0.55
C ARG A 50 -3.12 0.25 1.88
N ARG A 51 -2.42 -0.87 1.99
CA ARG A 51 -2.34 -1.69 3.20
C ARG A 51 -1.81 -0.92 4.40
N PHE A 52 -0.75 -0.13 4.20
CA PHE A 52 -0.22 0.75 5.24
C PHE A 52 -1.29 1.73 5.74
N HIS A 53 -1.98 2.42 4.83
CA HIS A 53 -2.98 3.41 5.20
C HIS A 53 -4.18 2.78 5.92
N GLU A 54 -4.66 1.63 5.45
CA GLU A 54 -5.75 0.90 6.11
C GLU A 54 -5.37 0.50 7.54
N LEU A 55 -4.16 -0.04 7.74
CA LEU A 55 -3.68 -0.41 9.06
C LEU A 55 -3.46 0.79 9.99
N PHE A 56 -2.96 1.92 9.43
CA PHE A 56 -2.59 3.08 10.24
C PHE A 56 -3.80 3.95 10.62
N PHE A 57 -4.81 4.01 9.76
CA PHE A 57 -5.95 4.95 9.92
C PHE A 57 -7.30 4.29 10.17
N THR A 58 -7.44 2.96 10.07
CA THR A 58 -8.65 2.28 10.50
C THR A 58 -8.52 1.91 11.97
N LEU A 59 -9.36 2.54 12.80
CA LEU A 59 -9.27 2.46 14.25
C LEU A 59 -10.62 2.04 14.83
N SER A 60 -10.62 0.99 15.62
CA SER A 60 -11.74 0.59 16.47
C SER A 60 -11.53 1.12 17.89
N PRO A 61 -12.59 1.26 18.72
CA PRO A 61 -12.47 1.74 20.11
C PRO A 61 -11.90 0.67 21.07
N GLU A 62 -10.97 -0.14 20.59
CA GLU A 62 -10.32 -1.21 21.34
C GLU A 62 -8.80 -1.03 21.29
N LYS A 63 -8.18 -0.88 22.47
CA LYS A 63 -6.75 -0.60 22.60
C LYS A 63 -5.88 -1.66 21.92
N SER A 64 -6.19 -2.93 22.14
CA SER A 64 -5.42 -4.06 21.58
C SER A 64 -5.46 -4.06 20.04
N ALA A 65 -6.62 -3.78 19.44
CA ALA A 65 -6.78 -3.70 18.01
C ALA A 65 -6.01 -2.52 17.40
N ILE A 66 -6.05 -1.35 18.05
CA ILE A 66 -5.27 -0.17 17.64
C ILE A 66 -3.78 -0.49 17.66
N GLU A 67 -3.26 -1.01 18.78
CA GLU A 67 -1.85 -1.32 18.95
C GLU A 67 -1.39 -2.38 17.92
N HIS A 68 -2.19 -3.41 17.70
CA HIS A 68 -1.89 -4.46 16.72
C HIS A 68 -1.80 -3.89 15.30
N ASN A 69 -2.77 -3.11 14.87
CA ASN A 69 -2.80 -2.53 13.54
C ASN A 69 -1.67 -1.53 13.31
N ILE A 70 -1.43 -0.64 14.27
CA ILE A 70 -0.32 0.33 14.20
C ILE A 70 1.02 -0.38 14.13
N LYS A 71 1.26 -1.40 14.98
CA LYS A 71 2.49 -2.18 14.93
C LYS A 71 2.74 -2.76 13.54
N ARG A 72 1.72 -3.32 12.90
CA ARG A 72 1.82 -3.88 11.55
C ARG A 72 2.05 -2.80 10.49
N ALA A 73 1.40 -1.63 10.61
CA ALA A 73 1.65 -0.50 9.72
C ALA A 73 3.11 -0.02 9.79
N LEU A 74 3.65 0.09 11.00
CA LEU A 74 5.02 0.54 11.22
C LEU A 74 6.09 -0.41 10.65
N LEU A 75 5.79 -1.70 10.49
CA LEU A 75 6.67 -2.64 9.78
C LEU A 75 6.79 -2.36 8.28
N LEU A 76 5.83 -1.62 7.70
CA LEU A 76 5.79 -1.25 6.30
C LEU A 76 6.44 0.12 6.00
N SER A 77 6.93 0.82 7.02
CA SER A 77 7.36 2.22 6.93
C SER A 77 8.64 2.50 7.70
N ASP A 78 9.18 3.69 7.46
CA ASP A 78 10.32 4.23 8.19
C ASP A 78 9.89 5.00 9.47
N LYS A 79 10.85 5.68 10.08
CA LYS A 79 10.65 6.48 11.28
C LYS A 79 9.64 7.61 11.11
N SER A 80 9.35 8.07 9.90
CA SER A 80 8.41 9.18 9.68
C SER A 80 6.99 8.84 10.12
N ALA A 81 6.51 7.62 9.83
CA ALA A 81 5.21 7.16 10.31
C ALA A 81 5.20 6.94 11.83
N TYR A 82 6.29 6.45 12.41
CA TYR A 82 6.43 6.32 13.85
C TYR A 82 6.32 7.68 14.57
N ASN A 83 6.87 8.74 13.99
CA ASN A 83 6.75 10.10 14.54
C ASN A 83 5.28 10.56 14.58
N TYR A 84 4.48 10.29 13.55
CA TYR A 84 3.04 10.56 13.57
C TYR A 84 2.30 9.75 14.64
N TYR A 85 2.64 8.46 14.77
CA TYR A 85 2.06 7.62 15.83
C TYR A 85 2.34 8.20 17.21
N THR A 86 3.59 8.60 17.49
CA THR A 86 3.99 9.20 18.77
C THR A 86 3.25 10.51 19.03
N ASP A 87 3.22 11.41 18.03
CA ASP A 87 2.51 12.69 18.13
C ASP A 87 1.00 12.50 18.40
N PHE A 88 0.34 11.57 17.73
CA PHE A 88 -1.06 11.23 17.98
C PHE A 88 -1.26 10.63 19.38
N SER A 89 -0.36 9.79 19.86
CA SER A 89 -0.40 9.21 21.20
C SER A 89 -0.25 10.28 22.27
N GLU A 90 0.74 11.15 22.16
CA GLU A 90 1.01 12.24 23.10
C GLU A 90 -0.14 13.26 23.15
N LYS A 91 -0.79 13.55 22.02
CA LYS A 91 -2.00 14.38 21.94
C LYS A 91 -3.27 13.67 22.43
N GLY A 92 -3.18 12.42 22.90
CA GLY A 92 -4.28 11.63 23.43
C GLY A 92 -5.32 11.22 22.36
N TYR A 93 -4.93 11.17 21.10
CA TYR A 93 -5.84 10.87 20.00
C TYR A 93 -6.49 9.49 20.16
N TYR A 94 -5.69 8.46 20.41
CA TYR A 94 -6.19 7.08 20.58
C TYR A 94 -7.07 6.93 21.83
N ASN A 95 -6.72 7.64 22.92
CA ASN A 95 -7.55 7.65 24.13
C ASN A 95 -8.94 8.24 23.87
N ARG A 96 -9.04 9.30 23.04
CA ARG A 96 -10.34 9.86 22.64
C ARG A 96 -11.14 8.91 21.77
N ILE A 97 -10.51 8.14 20.90
CA ILE A 97 -11.16 7.10 20.09
C ILE A 97 -11.80 6.05 21.02
N ILE A 98 -11.05 5.55 22.00
CA ILE A 98 -11.50 4.53 22.94
C ILE A 98 -12.61 5.07 23.87
N ALA A 99 -12.35 6.20 24.52
CA ALA A 99 -13.30 6.79 25.50
C ALA A 99 -14.60 7.25 24.83
N GLY A 100 -14.53 7.72 23.60
CA GLY A 100 -15.71 8.14 22.82
C GLY A 100 -16.41 7.02 22.07
N ASN A 101 -15.99 5.76 22.22
CA ASN A 101 -16.51 4.61 21.46
C ASN A 101 -16.59 4.90 19.96
N ILE A 102 -15.52 5.51 19.41
CA ILE A 102 -15.47 5.99 18.03
C ILE A 102 -14.92 4.89 17.12
N ASN A 103 -15.62 4.59 16.03
CA ASN A 103 -15.07 3.78 14.95
C ASN A 103 -14.60 4.70 13.82
N GLN A 104 -13.36 4.57 13.40
CA GLN A 104 -12.80 5.26 12.25
C GLN A 104 -12.47 4.25 11.16
N VAL A 105 -13.08 4.41 10.01
CA VAL A 105 -12.85 3.54 8.83
C VAL A 105 -12.20 4.37 7.75
N LEU A 106 -11.12 3.85 7.17
CA LEU A 106 -10.46 4.47 6.03
C LEU A 106 -10.92 3.78 4.74
N GLN A 107 -11.26 4.59 3.75
CA GLN A 107 -11.46 4.18 2.37
C GLN A 107 -10.40 4.85 1.49
N VAL A 108 -9.51 4.07 0.90
CA VAL A 108 -8.52 4.58 -0.06
C VAL A 108 -9.16 4.69 -1.43
N ASP A 109 -9.30 5.91 -1.94
CA ASP A 109 -9.90 6.19 -3.24
C ASP A 109 -8.89 5.98 -4.38
N SER A 110 -7.66 6.47 -4.21
CA SER A 110 -6.59 6.27 -5.18
C SER A 110 -5.20 6.34 -4.59
N VAL A 111 -4.28 5.60 -5.21
CA VAL A 111 -2.83 5.63 -4.93
C VAL A 111 -2.13 5.94 -6.24
N VAL A 112 -1.57 7.13 -6.35
CA VAL A 112 -0.88 7.62 -7.54
C VAL A 112 0.63 7.52 -7.30
N CYS A 113 1.28 6.56 -7.99
CA CYS A 113 2.71 6.33 -7.91
C CYS A 113 3.40 6.85 -9.18
N ASN A 114 4.48 7.59 -9.01
CA ASN A 114 5.38 7.96 -10.10
C ASN A 114 6.56 6.99 -10.11
N PHE A 115 6.65 6.18 -11.17
CA PHE A 115 7.71 5.18 -11.36
C PHE A 115 8.86 5.67 -12.24
N ASP A 116 8.81 6.92 -12.77
CA ASP A 116 9.84 7.46 -13.65
C ASP A 116 11.15 7.76 -12.93
N ARG A 117 11.08 7.98 -11.62
CA ARG A 117 12.24 8.28 -10.77
C ARG A 117 12.22 7.46 -9.51
N TYR A 118 13.38 6.99 -9.09
CA TYR A 118 13.58 6.30 -7.83
C TYR A 118 14.29 7.22 -6.81
N PRO A 119 13.87 7.26 -5.54
CA PRO A 119 12.71 6.57 -4.93
C PRO A 119 11.38 7.00 -5.54
N TYR A 120 10.41 6.05 -5.61
CA TYR A 120 9.11 6.30 -6.23
C TYR A 120 8.27 7.26 -5.37
N GLU A 121 7.85 8.38 -5.95
CA GLU A 121 6.96 9.31 -5.26
C GLU A 121 5.52 8.81 -5.31
N VAL A 122 4.83 8.90 -4.17
CA VAL A 122 3.45 8.43 -4.05
C VAL A 122 2.59 9.47 -3.36
N ASN A 123 1.45 9.78 -3.98
CA ASN A 123 0.36 10.52 -3.36
C ASN A 123 -0.84 9.59 -3.17
N THR A 124 -1.42 9.61 -1.97
CA THR A 124 -2.61 8.83 -1.64
C THR A 124 -3.77 9.74 -1.30
N TYR A 125 -4.92 9.45 -1.90
CA TYR A 125 -6.18 10.15 -1.66
C TYR A 125 -7.14 9.17 -1.02
N ALA A 126 -7.71 9.55 0.13
CA ALA A 126 -8.57 8.68 0.91
C ALA A 126 -9.65 9.50 1.65
N ARG A 127 -10.68 8.81 2.11
CA ARG A 127 -11.71 9.35 3.01
C ARG A 127 -11.74 8.56 4.30
N GLN A 128 -11.90 9.26 5.40
CA GLN A 128 -12.10 8.69 6.73
C GLN A 128 -13.56 8.88 7.13
N MET A 129 -14.24 7.81 7.50
CA MET A 129 -15.56 7.85 8.14
C MET A 129 -15.37 7.74 9.64
N ILE A 130 -15.63 8.82 10.36
CA ILE A 130 -15.51 8.88 11.82
C ILE A 130 -16.92 8.72 12.39
N ILE A 131 -17.20 7.51 12.88
CA ILE A 131 -18.52 7.07 13.30
C ILE A 131 -18.62 7.19 14.81
N ARG A 132 -19.50 8.07 15.28
CA ARG A 132 -19.85 8.29 16.69
C ARG A 132 -21.28 7.84 16.93
N GLU A 133 -21.68 7.79 18.18
CA GLU A 133 -23.06 7.46 18.55
C GLU A 133 -24.07 8.45 17.94
N SER A 134 -23.77 9.74 18.00
CA SER A 134 -24.67 10.81 17.55
C SER A 134 -24.51 11.24 16.10
N ASN A 135 -23.34 11.00 15.48
CA ASN A 135 -23.06 11.50 14.15
C ASN A 135 -22.01 10.68 13.41
N VAL A 136 -21.95 10.89 12.09
CA VAL A 136 -20.90 10.38 11.22
C VAL A 136 -20.25 11.57 10.52
N THR A 137 -18.93 11.71 10.69
CA THR A 137 -18.13 12.73 9.99
C THR A 137 -17.32 12.07 8.90
N GLU A 138 -17.48 12.56 7.66
CA GLU A 138 -16.60 12.25 6.56
C GLU A 138 -15.46 13.26 6.50
N ARG A 139 -14.23 12.77 6.38
CA ARG A 139 -13.00 13.56 6.40
C ARG A 139 -12.11 13.19 5.24
N SER A 140 -11.57 14.19 4.53
CA SER A 140 -10.54 13.94 3.52
C SER A 140 -9.20 13.61 4.18
N LEU A 141 -8.44 12.73 3.54
CA LEU A 141 -7.06 12.45 3.89
C LEU A 141 -6.22 12.43 2.61
N VAL A 142 -5.26 13.32 2.51
CA VAL A 142 -4.26 13.31 1.44
C VAL A 142 -2.88 13.15 2.05
N THR A 143 -2.14 12.18 1.57
CA THR A 143 -0.79 11.91 2.07
C THR A 143 0.22 11.83 0.93
N ARG A 144 1.48 12.04 1.27
CA ARG A 144 2.63 11.84 0.39
C ARG A 144 3.68 10.99 1.08
N CYS A 145 4.34 10.15 0.30
CA CYS A 145 5.51 9.40 0.75
C CYS A 145 6.40 9.06 -0.45
N ARG A 146 7.54 8.45 -0.16
CA ARG A 146 8.39 7.78 -1.14
C ARG A 146 8.35 6.28 -0.87
N LEU A 147 8.47 5.47 -1.92
CA LEU A 147 8.64 4.04 -1.81
C LEU A 147 10.06 3.64 -2.19
N LEU A 148 10.69 2.88 -1.30
CA LEU A 148 11.95 2.21 -1.55
C LEU A 148 11.73 0.72 -1.70
N ASN A 149 12.57 0.08 -2.53
CA ASN A 149 12.59 -1.38 -2.60
C ASN A 149 13.20 -1.94 -1.31
N ALA A 150 12.58 -2.98 -0.77
CA ALA A 150 13.02 -3.71 0.40
C ALA A 150 12.99 -5.22 0.13
N SER A 151 13.62 -5.99 1.00
CA SER A 151 13.50 -7.45 0.95
C SER A 151 12.09 -7.88 1.31
N ARG A 152 11.57 -8.88 0.60
CA ARG A 152 10.28 -9.49 0.93
C ARG A 152 10.41 -10.35 2.19
N SER A 153 9.39 -10.32 3.01
CA SER A 153 9.23 -11.15 4.20
C SER A 153 7.75 -11.43 4.44
N ASP A 154 7.42 -12.29 5.39
CA ASP A 154 6.02 -12.58 5.78
C ASP A 154 5.30 -11.32 6.25
N ASP A 155 6.00 -10.40 6.93
CA ASP A 155 5.45 -9.12 7.38
C ASP A 155 5.41 -8.06 6.27
N ASN A 156 6.22 -8.22 5.22
CA ASN A 156 6.34 -7.28 4.10
C ASN A 156 6.40 -8.03 2.75
N PRO A 157 5.29 -8.66 2.33
CA PRO A 157 5.27 -9.53 1.14
C PRO A 157 5.50 -8.75 -0.17
N ASN A 158 5.13 -7.48 -0.23
CA ASN A 158 5.32 -6.64 -1.41
C ASN A 158 6.76 -6.13 -1.57
N GLY A 159 7.59 -6.19 -0.51
CA GLY A 159 8.99 -5.78 -0.54
C GLY A 159 9.19 -4.31 -0.90
N PHE A 160 8.47 -3.42 -0.20
CA PHE A 160 8.66 -1.98 -0.22
C PHE A 160 8.79 -1.43 1.20
N THR A 161 9.35 -0.23 1.32
CA THR A 161 9.32 0.56 2.55
C THR A 161 8.81 1.96 2.23
N ILE A 162 7.83 2.42 2.99
CA ILE A 162 7.35 3.80 2.94
C ILE A 162 8.35 4.68 3.68
N GLU A 163 8.87 5.71 3.01
CA GLU A 163 9.81 6.67 3.54
C GLU A 163 9.26 8.09 3.45
N GLY A 164 9.54 8.91 4.46
CA GLY A 164 9.18 10.32 4.46
C GLY A 164 7.66 10.54 4.41
N PHE A 165 6.90 9.69 5.11
CA PHE A 165 5.46 9.80 5.19
C PHE A 165 5.03 11.16 5.73
N THR A 166 4.10 11.83 5.03
CA THR A 166 3.59 13.16 5.40
C THR A 166 2.10 13.26 5.11
N ILE A 167 1.33 13.77 6.05
CA ILE A 167 -0.08 14.12 5.86
C ILE A 167 -0.12 15.54 5.29
N LEU A 168 -0.68 15.69 4.07
CA LEU A 168 -0.83 16.97 3.39
C LEU A 168 -2.18 17.62 3.70
N GLU A 169 -3.24 16.82 3.80
CA GLU A 169 -4.58 17.27 4.11
C GLU A 169 -5.29 16.26 5.02
N ASN A 170 -5.99 16.78 6.02
CA ASN A 170 -6.88 16.01 6.88
C ASN A 170 -7.95 16.96 7.43
N ARG A 171 -9.05 17.12 6.69
CA ARG A 171 -10.13 18.07 7.03
C ARG A 171 -11.50 17.44 6.93
N ASP A 172 -12.42 17.87 7.78
CA ASP A 172 -13.80 17.44 7.72
C ASP A 172 -14.48 17.97 6.44
N LEU A 173 -15.16 17.09 5.73
CA LEU A 173 -15.93 17.41 4.52
C LEU A 173 -17.39 17.66 4.88
N GLN A 174 -18.00 16.73 5.62
CA GLN A 174 -19.39 16.82 6.06
C GLN A 174 -19.59 16.03 7.35
N THR A 175 -20.60 16.43 8.11
CA THR A 175 -21.07 15.70 9.29
C THR A 175 -22.57 15.48 9.16
N LEU A 176 -23.00 14.25 9.30
CA LEU A 176 -24.41 13.84 9.28
C LEU A 176 -24.79 13.36 10.67
N GLU A 177 -25.87 13.91 11.22
CA GLU A 177 -26.48 13.44 12.46
C GLU A 177 -27.23 12.13 12.22
N ARG A 178 -27.26 11.28 13.23
CA ARG A 178 -27.92 9.97 13.22
C ARG A 178 -29.29 10.02 13.87
#